data_fd7f83bfb5264ecea39f92ab044edfd4
#
_entry.id   fd7f83bfb5264ecea39f92ab044edfd4
#
_cell.length_a   1.000
_cell.length_b   1.000
_cell.length_c   1.000
_cell.angle_alpha   90.00
_cell.angle_beta   90.00
_cell.angle_gamma   90.00
#
_symmetry.space_group_name_H-M   'P 1'
#
loop_
_entity.id
_entity.type
_entity.pdbx_description
1 polymer ?
#
loop_
_entity_poly.entity_id
_entity_poly.type
_entity_poly.pdbx_seq_one_letter_code
_entity_poly.pdbx_strand_id
1 'polypeptide(L)'
;LVPKVGVYSDVYMVEAMLNQLETQQGLKNKIGIEALIETALGMANVENIACSGSAGRLEALHFGVADYAASNRARTTNIGGLNPDYPGDQWHSAISRMTVACRAYGLRPIDGPFGDIKDPDGYKLAARRAAALGIEGKWAIHPTQVELANEVFTPPLAEVEKAKRILSAL
;
A
#
# COMPACT_ATOMS: atom_id res chain seq x y z
N LEU A 1 0.18 11.67 -2.47
CA LEU A 1 0.36 10.38 -3.17
C LEU A 1 0.84 10.64 -4.59
N VAL A 2 1.94 9.98 -5.00
CA VAL A 2 2.56 10.10 -6.34
C VAL A 2 2.17 8.89 -7.17
N PRO A 3 1.43 9.05 -8.28
CA PRO A 3 1.03 7.93 -9.13
C PRO A 3 2.18 7.46 -10.03
N LYS A 4 2.08 6.22 -10.50
CA LYS A 4 2.92 5.61 -11.55
C LYS A 4 4.44 5.71 -11.28
N VAL A 5 4.83 5.67 -10.02
CA VAL A 5 6.25 5.64 -9.65
C VAL A 5 6.90 4.39 -10.25
N GLY A 6 7.87 4.61 -11.11
CA GLY A 6 8.60 3.57 -11.84
C GLY A 6 10.03 3.38 -11.35
N VAL A 7 10.65 4.44 -10.88
CA VAL A 7 12.03 4.48 -10.39
C VAL A 7 12.16 5.43 -9.21
N TYR A 8 13.24 5.33 -8.43
CA TYR A 8 13.44 6.18 -7.25
C TYR A 8 13.52 7.67 -7.58
N SER A 9 14.00 8.06 -8.78
CA SER A 9 14.08 9.46 -9.19
C SER A 9 12.72 10.13 -9.33
N ASP A 10 11.63 9.38 -9.54
CA ASP A 10 10.28 9.94 -9.56
C ASP A 10 9.90 10.50 -8.18
N VAL A 11 10.28 9.78 -7.11
CA VAL A 11 10.09 10.23 -5.73
C VAL A 11 10.99 11.43 -5.43
N TYR A 12 12.27 11.36 -5.83
CA TYR A 12 13.25 12.42 -5.61
C TYR A 12 12.83 13.75 -6.27
N MET A 13 12.29 13.71 -7.47
CA MET A 13 11.80 14.93 -8.15
C MET A 13 10.70 15.62 -7.35
N VAL A 14 9.74 14.85 -6.83
CA VAL A 14 8.65 15.39 -6.01
C VAL A 14 9.19 15.92 -4.68
N GLU A 15 10.13 15.23 -4.06
CA GLU A 15 10.79 15.68 -2.84
C GLU A 15 11.51 17.03 -3.04
N ALA A 16 12.28 17.17 -4.14
CA ALA A 16 12.98 18.40 -4.46
C ALA A 16 12.00 19.58 -4.65
N MET A 17 10.90 19.36 -5.35
CA MET A 17 9.84 20.36 -5.53
C MET A 17 9.18 20.75 -4.20
N LEU A 18 8.84 19.77 -3.35
CA LEU A 18 8.25 20.04 -2.04
C LEU A 18 9.20 20.82 -1.14
N ASN A 19 10.50 20.47 -1.12
CA ASN A 19 11.50 21.21 -0.34
C ASN A 19 11.58 22.70 -0.75
N GLN A 20 11.50 23.00 -2.05
CA GLN A 20 11.50 24.38 -2.55
C GLN A 20 10.22 25.12 -2.15
N LEU A 21 9.06 24.51 -2.34
CA LEU A 21 7.76 25.10 -2.00
C LEU A 21 7.62 25.35 -0.50
N GLU A 22 8.01 24.39 0.33
CA GLU A 22 7.99 24.50 1.80
C GLU A 22 8.89 25.65 2.27
N THR A 23 10.09 25.75 1.70
CA THR A 23 11.00 26.86 2.00
C THR A 23 10.41 28.20 1.60
N GLN A 24 9.86 28.30 0.37
CA GLN A 24 9.24 29.52 -0.14
C GLN A 24 8.04 29.95 0.70
N GLN A 25 7.24 29.00 1.18
CA GLN A 25 6.03 29.26 1.97
C GLN A 25 6.31 29.37 3.48
N GLY A 26 7.51 29.12 3.92
CA GLY A 26 7.89 29.13 5.34
C GLY A 26 7.18 28.05 6.17
N LEU A 27 6.87 26.90 5.56
CA LEU A 27 6.20 25.79 6.26
C LEU A 27 7.14 25.15 7.27
N LYS A 28 6.67 24.99 8.50
CA LYS A 28 7.44 24.35 9.59
C LYS A 28 7.44 22.84 9.51
N ASN A 29 6.34 22.26 9.03
CA ASN A 29 6.16 20.81 8.92
C ASN A 29 6.39 20.38 7.47
N LYS A 30 7.14 19.30 7.31
CA LYS A 30 7.35 18.69 6.00
C LYS A 30 6.12 17.89 5.59
N ILE A 31 5.78 17.96 4.29
CA ILE A 31 4.73 17.14 3.68
C ILE A 31 5.33 15.77 3.36
N GLY A 32 4.73 14.69 3.89
CA GLY A 32 5.10 13.31 3.55
C GLY A 32 4.79 12.96 2.10
N ILE A 33 5.50 11.97 1.58
CA ILE A 33 5.27 11.41 0.24
C ILE A 33 4.80 9.96 0.41
N GLU A 34 3.78 9.59 -0.34
CA GLU A 34 3.38 8.20 -0.52
C GLU A 34 3.46 7.87 -2.02
N ALA A 35 4.00 6.71 -2.38
CA ALA A 35 4.20 6.31 -3.78
C ALA A 35 3.23 5.20 -4.18
N LEU A 36 2.63 5.32 -5.37
CA LEU A 36 1.73 4.31 -5.92
C LEU A 36 2.52 3.41 -6.89
N ILE A 37 2.67 2.15 -6.50
CA ILE A 37 3.31 1.09 -7.28
C ILE A 37 2.21 0.40 -8.11
N GLU A 38 2.10 0.82 -9.35
CA GLU A 38 0.99 0.44 -10.23
C GLU A 38 1.44 0.14 -11.68
N THR A 39 2.74 -0.08 -11.87
CA THR A 39 3.29 -0.49 -13.15
C THR A 39 4.25 -1.66 -12.99
N ALA A 40 4.44 -2.43 -14.06
CA ALA A 40 5.45 -3.50 -14.09
C ALA A 40 6.84 -2.97 -13.76
N LEU A 41 7.19 -1.78 -14.29
CA LEU A 41 8.46 -1.11 -14.00
C LEU A 41 8.59 -0.74 -12.51
N GLY A 42 7.55 -0.14 -11.92
CA GLY A 42 7.55 0.22 -10.49
C GLY A 42 7.70 -1.01 -9.59
N MET A 43 6.99 -2.09 -9.91
CA MET A 43 7.13 -3.34 -9.15
C MET A 43 8.49 -4.00 -9.35
N ALA A 44 9.09 -3.93 -10.55
CA ALA A 44 10.43 -4.42 -10.80
C ALA A 44 11.50 -3.67 -9.99
N ASN A 45 11.26 -2.41 -9.67
CA ASN A 45 12.18 -1.52 -8.93
C ASN A 45 11.73 -1.24 -7.48
N VAL A 46 10.74 -1.98 -6.95
CA VAL A 46 10.08 -1.63 -5.68
C VAL A 46 11.04 -1.52 -4.51
N GLU A 47 12.08 -2.35 -4.44
CA GLU A 47 13.10 -2.28 -3.38
C GLU A 47 13.93 -0.99 -3.50
N ASN A 48 14.32 -0.59 -4.71
CA ASN A 48 15.07 0.64 -4.94
C ASN A 48 14.22 1.89 -4.63
N ILE A 49 12.93 1.84 -4.97
CA ILE A 49 11.97 2.91 -4.63
C ILE A 49 11.82 3.00 -3.12
N ALA A 50 11.63 1.88 -2.43
CA ALA A 50 11.51 1.84 -0.97
C ALA A 50 12.78 2.34 -0.28
N CYS A 51 13.97 1.95 -0.78
CA CYS A 51 15.27 2.39 -0.27
C CYS A 51 15.42 3.93 -0.32
N SER A 52 14.83 4.60 -1.31
CA SER A 52 14.84 6.06 -1.39
C SER A 52 14.15 6.72 -0.20
N GLY A 53 13.20 6.03 0.43
CA GLY A 53 12.50 6.49 1.62
C GLY A 53 13.37 6.59 2.87
N SER A 54 14.55 5.96 2.88
CA SER A 54 15.50 6.06 4.00
C SER A 54 16.01 7.49 4.23
N ALA A 55 15.83 8.39 3.25
CA ALA A 55 16.09 9.82 3.38
C ALA A 55 14.99 10.61 4.13
N GLY A 56 13.87 9.95 4.50
CA GLY A 56 12.96 10.43 5.52
C GLY A 56 11.71 11.19 5.07
N ARG A 57 11.36 11.21 3.76
CA ARG A 57 10.12 11.84 3.29
C ARG A 57 9.10 10.84 2.71
N LEU A 58 9.55 9.74 2.13
CA LEU A 58 8.66 8.67 1.69
C LEU A 58 8.12 7.90 2.91
N GLU A 59 6.82 7.79 3.05
CA GLU A 59 6.15 7.21 4.23
C GLU A 59 5.47 5.88 3.94
N ALA A 60 4.97 5.69 2.71
CA ALA A 60 4.21 4.51 2.33
C ALA A 60 4.36 4.16 0.86
N LEU A 61 4.17 2.87 0.56
CA LEU A 61 3.92 2.38 -0.79
C LEU A 61 2.50 1.81 -0.87
N HIS A 62 1.79 2.16 -1.95
CA HIS A 62 0.44 1.68 -2.23
C HIS A 62 0.45 0.76 -3.45
N PHE A 63 -0.32 -0.31 -3.40
CA PHE A 63 -0.47 -1.23 -4.53
C PHE A 63 -1.63 -0.82 -5.44
N GLY A 64 -1.34 -0.24 -6.60
CA GLY A 64 -2.35 0.18 -7.58
C GLY A 64 -2.76 -0.95 -8.50
N VAL A 65 -3.58 -1.88 -8.02
CA VAL A 65 -3.91 -3.15 -8.68
C VAL A 65 -4.48 -3.01 -10.09
N ALA A 66 -5.28 -1.99 -10.37
CA ALA A 66 -5.94 -1.81 -11.67
C ALA A 66 -4.92 -1.48 -12.79
N ASP A 67 -4.15 -0.42 -12.58
CA ASP A 67 -3.10 -0.02 -13.52
C ASP A 67 -1.96 -1.05 -13.56
N TYR A 68 -1.65 -1.71 -12.44
CA TYR A 68 -0.68 -2.80 -12.39
C TYR A 68 -1.11 -3.97 -13.28
N ALA A 69 -2.38 -4.38 -13.19
CA ALA A 69 -2.94 -5.41 -14.06
C ALA A 69 -2.84 -5.02 -15.55
N ALA A 70 -3.21 -3.79 -15.88
CA ALA A 70 -3.11 -3.27 -17.24
C ALA A 70 -1.65 -3.24 -17.73
N SER A 71 -0.71 -2.77 -16.91
CA SER A 71 0.71 -2.72 -17.22
C SER A 71 1.31 -4.10 -17.49
N ASN A 72 0.86 -5.12 -16.75
CA ASN A 72 1.26 -6.51 -16.95
C ASN A 72 0.46 -7.25 -18.02
N ARG A 73 -0.56 -6.58 -18.63
CA ARG A 73 -1.52 -7.23 -19.55
C ARG A 73 -2.22 -8.44 -18.91
N ALA A 74 -2.42 -8.38 -17.59
CA ALA A 74 -3.10 -9.43 -16.84
C ALA A 74 -4.60 -9.40 -17.10
N ARG A 75 -5.22 -10.57 -17.21
CA ARG A 75 -6.69 -10.69 -17.33
C ARG A 75 -7.32 -10.49 -15.96
N THR A 76 -8.19 -9.50 -15.84
CA THR A 76 -8.93 -9.22 -14.61
C THR A 76 -10.42 -9.13 -14.91
N THR A 77 -11.23 -9.65 -14.02
CA THR A 77 -12.70 -9.55 -14.11
C THR A 77 -13.25 -8.46 -13.22
N ASN A 78 -12.53 -8.15 -12.13
CA ASN A 78 -12.88 -7.11 -11.16
C ASN A 78 -11.61 -6.49 -10.58
N ILE A 79 -11.61 -5.17 -10.36
CA ILE A 79 -10.49 -4.44 -9.75
C ILE A 79 -10.26 -4.95 -8.31
N GLY A 80 -9.08 -5.51 -8.05
CA GLY A 80 -8.72 -6.05 -6.74
C GLY A 80 -9.34 -7.41 -6.40
N GLY A 81 -10.23 -7.92 -7.26
CA GLY A 81 -10.79 -9.25 -7.12
C GLY A 81 -9.84 -10.35 -7.61
N LEU A 82 -10.19 -11.60 -7.32
CA LEU A 82 -9.48 -12.77 -7.82
C LEU A 82 -9.98 -13.18 -9.21
N ASN A 83 -9.05 -13.68 -10.02
CA ASN A 83 -9.41 -14.35 -11.26
C ASN A 83 -9.67 -15.85 -10.97
N PRO A 84 -10.88 -16.37 -11.25
CA PRO A 84 -11.19 -17.77 -10.98
C PRO A 84 -10.36 -18.77 -11.80
N ASP A 85 -9.78 -18.34 -12.92
CA ASP A 85 -8.94 -19.18 -13.77
C ASP A 85 -7.50 -19.31 -13.23
N TYR A 86 -7.14 -18.53 -12.18
CA TYR A 86 -5.84 -18.60 -11.55
C TYR A 86 -5.93 -19.30 -10.18
N PRO A 87 -5.16 -20.35 -9.92
CA PRO A 87 -5.19 -21.04 -8.64
C PRO A 87 -4.60 -20.17 -7.53
N GLY A 88 -5.44 -19.65 -6.66
CA GLY A 88 -5.05 -18.80 -5.55
C GLY A 88 -5.19 -17.31 -5.83
N ASP A 89 -4.26 -16.51 -5.32
CA ASP A 89 -4.26 -15.06 -5.43
C ASP A 89 -3.19 -14.60 -6.43
N GLN A 90 -3.61 -14.13 -7.60
CA GLN A 90 -2.69 -13.65 -8.63
C GLN A 90 -1.89 -12.40 -8.21
N TRP A 91 -2.33 -11.70 -7.17
CA TRP A 91 -1.66 -10.50 -6.65
C TRP A 91 -0.68 -10.80 -5.51
N HIS A 92 -0.70 -12.01 -4.99
CA HIS A 92 0.09 -12.43 -3.83
C HIS A 92 1.58 -12.07 -3.96
N SER A 93 2.20 -12.42 -5.07
CA SER A 93 3.63 -12.18 -5.28
C SER A 93 3.98 -10.69 -5.27
N ALA A 94 3.16 -9.86 -5.94
CA ALA A 94 3.38 -8.42 -6.01
C ALA A 94 3.19 -7.76 -4.64
N ILE A 95 2.09 -8.07 -3.94
CA ILE A 95 1.79 -7.53 -2.60
C ILE A 95 2.86 -7.96 -1.60
N SER A 96 3.24 -9.23 -1.58
CA SER A 96 4.27 -9.76 -0.69
C SER A 96 5.62 -9.09 -0.92
N ARG A 97 6.05 -8.93 -2.18
CA ARG A 97 7.29 -8.25 -2.53
C ARG A 97 7.31 -6.79 -2.08
N MET A 98 6.23 -6.05 -2.35
CA MET A 98 6.10 -4.66 -1.90
C MET A 98 6.11 -4.56 -0.37
N THR A 99 5.42 -5.47 0.33
CA THR A 99 5.42 -5.51 1.80
C THR A 99 6.81 -5.71 2.36
N VAL A 100 7.58 -6.67 1.82
CA VAL A 100 8.96 -6.90 2.24
C VAL A 100 9.83 -5.65 2.02
N ALA A 101 9.72 -5.01 0.86
CA ALA A 101 10.42 -3.76 0.57
C ALA A 101 10.06 -2.65 1.57
N CYS A 102 8.78 -2.46 1.85
CA CYS A 102 8.33 -1.48 2.86
C CYS A 102 8.93 -1.76 4.24
N ARG A 103 8.85 -3.00 4.72
CA ARG A 103 9.35 -3.38 6.05
C ARG A 103 10.85 -3.23 6.18
N ALA A 104 11.61 -3.53 5.12
CA ALA A 104 13.07 -3.37 5.10
C ALA A 104 13.51 -1.92 5.30
N TYR A 105 12.70 -0.95 4.86
CA TYR A 105 13.04 0.48 4.87
C TYR A 105 12.12 1.33 5.76
N GLY A 106 11.32 0.72 6.63
CA GLY A 106 10.49 1.43 7.60
C GLY A 106 9.27 2.14 7.00
N LEU A 107 8.81 1.74 5.80
CA LEU A 107 7.63 2.28 5.15
C LEU A 107 6.38 1.49 5.51
N ARG A 108 5.21 2.13 5.35
CA ARG A 108 3.92 1.47 5.49
C ARG A 108 3.46 0.86 4.15
N PRO A 109 3.16 -0.44 4.08
CA PRO A 109 2.56 -1.05 2.91
C PRO A 109 1.04 -0.91 2.95
N ILE A 110 0.44 -0.39 1.88
CA ILE A 110 -1.00 -0.14 1.76
C ILE A 110 -1.54 -0.86 0.54
N ASP A 111 -2.64 -1.60 0.71
CA ASP A 111 -3.33 -2.25 -0.40
C ASP A 111 -4.22 -1.26 -1.17
N GLY A 112 -4.43 -1.54 -2.44
CA GLY A 112 -5.18 -0.70 -3.35
C GLY A 112 -6.70 -0.88 -3.30
N PRO A 113 -7.40 -0.40 -4.34
CA PRO A 113 -8.85 -0.42 -4.39
C PRO A 113 -9.43 -1.82 -4.61
N PHE A 114 -10.69 -1.98 -4.19
CA PHE A 114 -11.59 -3.06 -4.60
C PHE A 114 -12.79 -2.45 -5.32
N GLY A 115 -12.97 -2.80 -6.60
CA GLY A 115 -13.86 -2.07 -7.51
C GLY A 115 -15.35 -2.30 -7.30
N ASP A 116 -15.75 -3.49 -6.83
CA ASP A 116 -17.17 -3.79 -6.61
C ASP A 116 -17.64 -3.27 -5.25
N ILE A 117 -18.20 -2.06 -5.25
CA ILE A 117 -18.74 -1.42 -4.03
C ILE A 117 -20.01 -2.11 -3.49
N LYS A 118 -20.60 -3.04 -4.25
CA LYS A 118 -21.79 -3.80 -3.85
C LYS A 118 -21.43 -5.17 -3.27
N ASP A 119 -20.15 -5.53 -3.25
CA ASP A 119 -19.64 -6.78 -2.68
C ASP A 119 -18.80 -6.51 -1.41
N PRO A 120 -19.44 -6.33 -0.24
CA PRO A 120 -18.73 -6.10 1.01
C PRO A 120 -17.91 -7.32 1.47
N ASP A 121 -18.36 -8.53 1.16
CA ASP A 121 -17.65 -9.75 1.55
C ASP A 121 -16.38 -9.93 0.73
N GLY A 122 -16.44 -9.67 -0.58
CA GLY A 122 -15.27 -9.66 -1.44
C GLY A 122 -14.25 -8.59 -1.01
N TYR A 123 -14.71 -7.38 -0.63
CA TYR A 123 -13.83 -6.36 -0.08
C TYR A 123 -13.11 -6.84 1.18
N LYS A 124 -13.85 -7.40 2.16
CA LYS A 124 -13.26 -7.91 3.41
C LYS A 124 -12.33 -9.09 3.17
N LEU A 125 -12.68 -9.98 2.24
CA LEU A 125 -11.81 -11.09 1.87
C LEU A 125 -10.48 -10.60 1.30
N ALA A 126 -10.51 -9.65 0.36
CA ALA A 126 -9.31 -9.02 -0.19
C ALA A 126 -8.48 -8.34 0.90
N ALA A 127 -9.12 -7.57 1.79
CA ALA A 127 -8.46 -6.88 2.90
C ALA A 127 -7.79 -7.86 3.88
N ARG A 128 -8.47 -8.97 4.27
CA ARG A 128 -7.90 -9.98 5.17
C ARG A 128 -6.69 -10.69 4.58
N ARG A 129 -6.71 -10.98 3.27
CA ARG A 129 -5.55 -11.57 2.59
C ARG A 129 -4.36 -10.61 2.58
N ALA A 130 -4.61 -9.33 2.29
CA ALA A 130 -3.57 -8.31 2.34
C ALA A 130 -3.01 -8.15 3.76
N ALA A 131 -3.88 -8.07 4.78
CA ALA A 131 -3.48 -7.99 6.19
C ALA A 131 -2.63 -9.20 6.62
N ALA A 132 -2.97 -10.41 6.16
CA ALA A 132 -2.19 -11.62 6.44
C ALA A 132 -0.77 -11.57 5.86
N LEU A 133 -0.53 -10.76 4.83
CA LEU A 133 0.81 -10.50 4.27
C LEU A 133 1.56 -9.35 4.95
N GLY A 134 0.94 -8.69 5.95
CA GLY A 134 1.55 -7.58 6.67
C GLY A 134 1.20 -6.19 6.14
N ILE A 135 0.21 -6.07 5.27
CA ILE A 135 -0.36 -4.79 4.83
C ILE A 135 -1.08 -4.11 6.00
N GLU A 136 -0.97 -2.79 6.11
CA GLU A 136 -1.52 -2.00 7.22
C GLU A 136 -2.85 -1.32 6.94
N GLY A 137 -3.28 -1.28 5.69
CA GLY A 137 -4.52 -0.64 5.30
C GLY A 137 -4.89 -0.91 3.86
N LYS A 138 -6.10 -0.50 3.47
CA LYS A 138 -6.64 -0.69 2.13
C LYS A 138 -7.43 0.54 1.69
N TRP A 139 -7.38 0.87 0.41
CA TRP A 139 -8.17 1.97 -0.13
C TRP A 139 -9.68 1.70 0.01
N ALA A 140 -10.38 2.73 0.46
CA ALA A 140 -11.83 2.83 0.39
C ALA A 140 -12.18 3.82 -0.73
N ILE A 141 -12.76 3.34 -1.82
CA ILE A 141 -13.20 4.16 -2.97
C ILE A 141 -14.66 4.57 -2.87
N HIS A 142 -15.34 4.09 -1.84
CA HIS A 142 -16.72 4.45 -1.50
C HIS A 142 -16.88 4.50 0.04
N PRO A 143 -17.74 5.40 0.60
CA PRO A 143 -17.92 5.50 2.05
C PRO A 143 -18.28 4.19 2.74
N THR A 144 -19.06 3.31 2.09
CA THR A 144 -19.41 1.99 2.65
C THR A 144 -18.21 1.08 2.89
N GLN A 145 -17.09 1.31 2.23
CA GLN A 145 -15.87 0.50 2.41
C GLN A 145 -15.03 0.94 3.62
N VAL A 146 -15.26 2.12 4.17
CA VAL A 146 -14.48 2.65 5.31
C VAL A 146 -14.67 1.77 6.55
N GLU A 147 -15.92 1.46 6.90
CA GLU A 147 -16.23 0.61 8.05
C GLU A 147 -15.68 -0.81 7.86
N LEU A 148 -15.77 -1.35 6.64
CA LEU A 148 -15.24 -2.67 6.29
C LEU A 148 -13.71 -2.73 6.43
N ALA A 149 -13.01 -1.67 6.02
CA ALA A 149 -11.56 -1.57 6.21
C ALA A 149 -11.21 -1.52 7.70
N ASN A 150 -11.88 -0.67 8.47
CA ASN A 150 -11.65 -0.53 9.90
C ASN A 150 -11.92 -1.86 10.65
N GLU A 151 -12.97 -2.60 10.29
CA GLU A 151 -13.25 -3.93 10.85
C GLU A 151 -12.07 -4.90 10.67
N VAL A 152 -11.44 -4.88 9.48
CA VAL A 152 -10.36 -5.82 9.17
C VAL A 152 -9.01 -5.39 9.75
N PHE A 153 -8.68 -4.09 9.69
CA PHE A 153 -7.36 -3.60 10.09
C PHE A 153 -7.27 -3.16 11.55
N THR A 154 -8.39 -3.10 12.28
CA THR A 154 -8.36 -2.90 13.73
C THR A 154 -8.04 -4.22 14.41
N PRO A 155 -6.94 -4.31 15.19
CA PRO A 155 -6.59 -5.56 15.86
C PRO A 155 -7.61 -5.90 16.95
N PRO A 156 -7.96 -7.20 17.12
CA PRO A 156 -8.84 -7.64 18.19
C PRO A 156 -8.29 -7.26 19.58
N LEU A 157 -9.16 -6.84 20.50
CA LEU A 157 -8.75 -6.45 21.85
C LEU A 157 -7.91 -7.52 22.57
N ALA A 158 -8.24 -8.79 22.37
CA ALA A 158 -7.49 -9.90 22.97
C ALA A 158 -6.03 -9.95 22.50
N GLU A 159 -5.77 -9.62 21.21
CA GLU A 159 -4.42 -9.54 20.66
C GLU A 159 -3.66 -8.33 21.21
N VAL A 160 -4.34 -7.18 21.33
CA VAL A 160 -3.78 -5.96 21.93
C VAL A 160 -3.37 -6.20 23.37
N GLU A 161 -4.24 -6.84 24.19
CA GLU A 161 -3.95 -7.15 25.59
C GLU A 161 -2.82 -8.19 25.72
N LYS A 162 -2.75 -9.16 24.81
CA LYS A 162 -1.63 -10.11 24.76
C LYS A 162 -0.31 -9.38 24.44
N ALA A 163 -0.30 -8.50 23.46
CA ALA A 163 0.88 -7.72 23.07
C ALA A 163 1.37 -6.83 24.23
N LYS A 164 0.45 -6.13 24.92
CA LYS A 164 0.79 -5.31 26.09
C LYS A 164 1.46 -6.13 27.20
N ARG A 165 0.92 -7.34 27.50
CA ARG A 165 1.53 -8.24 28.51
C ARG A 165 2.93 -8.68 28.13
N ILE A 166 3.18 -8.96 26.84
CA ILE A 166 4.51 -9.34 26.37
C ILE A 166 5.48 -8.16 26.54
N LEU A 167 5.08 -6.96 26.07
CA LEU A 167 5.93 -5.76 26.18
C LEU A 167 6.25 -5.36 27.64
N SER A 168 5.31 -5.58 28.56
CA SER A 168 5.53 -5.28 29.98
C SER A 168 6.41 -6.31 30.71
N ALA A 169 6.70 -7.45 30.09
CA ALA A 169 7.54 -8.51 30.63
C ALA A 169 9.00 -8.46 30.09
N LEU A 170 9.28 -7.55 29.13
CA LEU A 170 10.61 -7.27 28.57
C LEU A 170 11.27 -6.11 29.31
#